data_6266fcc72533f76f65fa269cd2e795e3
#
_entry.id   6266fcc72533f76f65fa269cd2e795e3
#
_cell.length_a   1.000
_cell.length_b   1.000
_cell.length_c   1.000
_cell.angle_alpha   90.00
_cell.angle_beta   90.00
_cell.angle_gamma   90.00
#
_symmetry.space_group_name_H-M   'P 1'
#
loop_
_entity.id
_entity.type
_entity.pdbx_description
1 polymer ?
#
loop_
_entity_poly.entity_id
_entity_poly.type
_entity_poly.pdbx_seq_one_letter_code
_entity_poly.pdbx_strand_id
1 'polypeptide(L)'
;MRQYFGQIFICSLLFIFACAGPQSNSAGTKIDGKLITPQNLNDITGIEWDLSQMTKDNTTIVLAKDSKTTFACDENGKVTGKATLNRYSGILKLQDDGEIVWNQAFIMTRMAGPPELMQQETDFTQALIQTSRIYLKASKLFLKSNNGSTVLEFIPAKK
;
A
#
# COMPACT_ATOMS: atom_id res chain seq x y z
N MET A 1 54.86 -60.39 -29.50
CA MET A 1 53.72 -60.38 -28.52
C MET A 1 53.64 -58.97 -27.93
N ARG A 2 52.71 -58.17 -28.42
CA ARG A 2 52.47 -56.77 -27.92
C ARG A 2 51.04 -56.73 -27.38
N GLN A 3 50.97 -56.53 -26.08
CA GLN A 3 49.65 -56.34 -25.43
C GLN A 3 49.31 -54.84 -25.50
N TYR A 4 48.13 -54.55 -26.03
CA TYR A 4 47.55 -53.21 -26.02
C TYR A 4 46.65 -53.08 -24.78
N PHE A 5 47.01 -52.17 -23.86
CA PHE A 5 46.19 -51.75 -22.76
C PHE A 5 45.22 -50.66 -23.27
N GLY A 6 43.97 -50.99 -23.35
CA GLY A 6 42.89 -50.01 -23.64
C GLY A 6 42.55 -49.20 -22.39
N GLN A 7 42.78 -47.90 -22.45
CA GLN A 7 42.31 -46.97 -21.44
C GLN A 7 40.83 -46.64 -21.70
N ILE A 8 39.99 -47.02 -20.75
CA ILE A 8 38.57 -46.64 -20.73
C ILE A 8 38.47 -45.27 -20.09
N PHE A 9 38.15 -44.23 -20.87
CA PHE A 9 37.77 -42.91 -20.35
C PHE A 9 36.32 -42.97 -19.84
N ILE A 10 36.15 -42.94 -18.53
CA ILE A 10 34.82 -42.75 -17.89
C ILE A 10 34.58 -41.25 -17.86
N CYS A 11 33.70 -40.80 -18.78
CA CYS A 11 33.19 -39.43 -18.80
C CYS A 11 32.14 -39.30 -17.70
N SER A 12 32.51 -38.76 -16.56
CA SER A 12 31.60 -38.45 -15.45
C SER A 12 30.78 -37.21 -15.80
N LEU A 13 29.54 -37.42 -16.21
CA LEU A 13 28.57 -36.33 -16.44
C LEU A 13 28.07 -35.85 -15.08
N LEU A 14 28.61 -34.73 -14.60
CA LEU A 14 28.08 -34.02 -13.45
C LEU A 14 26.74 -33.34 -13.86
N PHE A 15 25.62 -33.94 -13.48
CA PHE A 15 24.32 -33.27 -13.51
C PHE A 15 24.26 -32.24 -12.38
N ILE A 16 24.44 -30.96 -12.73
CA ILE A 16 24.12 -29.86 -11.82
C ILE A 16 22.61 -29.70 -11.82
N PHE A 17 21.97 -30.24 -10.79
CA PHE A 17 20.56 -29.93 -10.49
C PHE A 17 20.49 -28.49 -9.98
N ALA A 18 20.16 -27.55 -10.88
CA ALA A 18 19.76 -26.21 -10.50
C ALA A 18 18.37 -26.32 -9.84
N CYS A 19 18.33 -26.30 -8.52
CA CYS A 19 17.10 -26.06 -7.78
C CYS A 19 16.63 -24.62 -8.06
N ALA A 20 15.79 -24.45 -9.06
CA ALA A 20 14.97 -23.24 -9.20
C ALA A 20 13.91 -23.29 -8.11
N GLY A 21 14.16 -22.63 -6.99
CA GLY A 21 13.14 -22.39 -5.97
C GLY A 21 11.98 -21.58 -6.58
N PRO A 22 10.73 -21.78 -6.12
CA PRO A 22 9.61 -20.99 -6.62
C PRO A 22 9.86 -19.52 -6.30
N GLN A 23 10.09 -18.71 -7.33
CA GLN A 23 10.04 -17.26 -7.20
C GLN A 23 8.59 -16.91 -6.88
N SER A 24 8.32 -16.52 -5.64
CA SER A 24 7.07 -15.92 -5.25
C SER A 24 6.95 -14.57 -5.99
N ASN A 25 6.30 -14.60 -7.15
CA ASN A 25 5.80 -13.40 -7.80
C ASN A 25 4.69 -12.84 -6.91
N SER A 26 5.03 -12.05 -5.91
CA SER A 26 4.08 -11.16 -5.29
C SER A 26 3.73 -10.09 -6.32
N ALA A 27 2.69 -10.34 -7.10
CA ALA A 27 2.12 -9.39 -8.05
C ALA A 27 1.44 -8.26 -7.28
N GLY A 28 2.22 -7.48 -6.54
CA GLY A 28 1.75 -6.23 -5.98
C GLY A 28 1.37 -5.31 -7.14
N THR A 29 0.13 -4.83 -7.17
CA THR A 29 -0.36 -3.90 -8.20
C THR A 29 0.64 -2.75 -8.39
N LYS A 30 1.35 -2.73 -9.53
CA LYS A 30 2.28 -1.65 -9.84
C LYS A 30 1.45 -0.41 -10.17
N ILE A 31 1.45 0.57 -9.27
CA ILE A 31 0.83 1.87 -9.56
C ILE A 31 1.86 2.69 -10.35
N ASP A 32 1.58 2.90 -11.63
CA ASP A 32 2.35 3.78 -12.49
C ASP A 32 1.88 5.22 -12.26
N GLY A 33 2.39 5.86 -11.21
CA GLY A 33 2.03 7.22 -10.77
C GLY A 33 3.24 7.96 -10.21
N LYS A 34 3.10 9.28 -10.03
CA LYS A 34 4.11 10.11 -9.38
C LYS A 34 4.19 9.75 -7.90
N LEU A 35 5.34 9.27 -7.46
CA LEU A 35 5.60 9.02 -6.03
C LEU A 35 5.64 10.36 -5.28
N ILE A 36 4.95 10.42 -4.16
CA ILE A 36 5.00 11.57 -3.25
C ILE A 36 6.19 11.40 -2.29
N THR A 37 6.99 12.44 -2.24
CA THR A 37 8.19 12.56 -1.40
C THR A 37 8.12 13.90 -0.66
N PRO A 38 9.02 14.20 0.30
CA PRO A 38 9.03 15.51 0.95
C PRO A 38 9.11 16.70 -0.03
N GLN A 39 9.81 16.53 -1.16
CA GLN A 39 10.03 17.58 -2.15
C GLN A 39 8.78 17.96 -2.95
N ASN A 40 7.79 17.07 -3.00
CA ASN A 40 6.56 17.30 -3.77
C ASN A 40 5.26 17.04 -2.97
N LEU A 41 5.35 17.05 -1.64
CA LEU A 41 4.21 16.87 -0.75
C LEU A 41 3.09 17.89 -1.04
N ASN A 42 3.46 19.09 -1.47
CA ASN A 42 2.52 20.15 -1.81
C ASN A 42 1.55 19.80 -2.96
N ASP A 43 1.86 18.80 -3.77
CA ASP A 43 0.95 18.33 -4.82
C ASP A 43 -0.36 17.73 -4.27
N ILE A 44 -0.38 17.34 -3.02
CA ILE A 44 -1.53 16.70 -2.38
C ILE A 44 -2.07 17.46 -1.17
N THR A 45 -1.39 18.54 -0.74
CA THR A 45 -1.80 19.36 0.40
C THR A 45 -2.94 20.31 0.03
N GLY A 46 -3.73 20.70 1.04
CA GLY A 46 -4.87 21.64 0.84
C GLY A 46 -6.04 21.03 0.05
N ILE A 47 -6.00 19.76 -0.26
CA ILE A 47 -7.05 19.01 -0.95
C ILE A 47 -7.68 18.04 0.04
N GLU A 48 -9.03 18.05 0.14
CA GLU A 48 -9.76 16.95 0.76
C GLU A 48 -9.96 15.86 -0.29
N TRP A 49 -9.61 14.63 0.08
CA TRP A 49 -9.69 13.45 -0.75
C TRP A 49 -10.77 12.51 -0.24
N ASP A 50 -11.74 12.15 -1.09
CA ASP A 50 -12.80 11.19 -0.78
C ASP A 50 -12.37 9.79 -1.18
N LEU A 51 -12.50 8.80 -0.26
CA LEU A 51 -12.19 7.40 -0.54
C LEU A 51 -13.14 6.87 -1.62
N SER A 52 -12.58 6.40 -2.73
CA SER A 52 -13.34 5.82 -3.85
C SER A 52 -13.26 4.30 -3.88
N GLN A 53 -12.15 3.72 -3.42
CA GLN A 53 -11.95 2.27 -3.34
C GLN A 53 -10.99 1.91 -2.21
N MET A 54 -11.22 0.77 -1.59
CA MET A 54 -10.35 0.18 -0.58
C MET A 54 -10.08 -1.28 -0.91
N THR A 55 -8.81 -1.65 -0.98
CA THR A 55 -8.34 -3.03 -1.00
C THR A 55 -7.52 -3.26 0.25
N LYS A 56 -7.80 -4.33 0.98
CA LYS A 56 -7.09 -4.74 2.18
C LYS A 56 -6.76 -6.23 2.08
N ASP A 57 -5.50 -6.58 2.27
CA ASP A 57 -5.01 -7.96 2.19
C ASP A 57 -5.46 -8.67 0.89
N ASN A 58 -5.30 -7.98 -0.26
CA ASN A 58 -5.73 -8.38 -1.61
C ASN A 58 -7.25 -8.55 -1.80
N THR A 59 -8.06 -8.17 -0.83
CA THR A 59 -9.52 -8.22 -0.92
C THR A 59 -10.09 -6.80 -1.10
N THR A 60 -10.89 -6.62 -2.15
CA THR A 60 -11.61 -5.35 -2.33
C THR A 60 -12.77 -5.27 -1.36
N ILE A 61 -12.80 -4.23 -0.55
CA ILE A 61 -13.86 -3.96 0.42
C ILE A 61 -14.96 -3.16 -0.27
N VAL A 62 -16.18 -3.64 -0.18
CA VAL A 62 -17.37 -2.90 -0.66
C VAL A 62 -17.65 -1.78 0.32
N LEU A 63 -17.58 -0.53 -0.14
CA LEU A 63 -17.87 0.63 0.69
C LEU A 63 -19.36 0.70 0.99
N ALA A 64 -19.71 0.98 2.25
CA ALA A 64 -21.09 1.14 2.66
C ALA A 64 -21.76 2.31 1.92
N LYS A 65 -23.03 2.12 1.55
CA LYS A 65 -23.78 3.13 0.82
C LYS A 65 -23.85 4.42 1.63
N ASP A 66 -23.74 5.55 0.95
CA ASP A 66 -23.79 6.90 1.55
C ASP A 66 -22.77 7.16 2.66
N SER A 67 -21.73 6.30 2.75
CA SER A 67 -20.61 6.53 3.66
C SER A 67 -19.65 7.58 3.09
N LYS A 68 -19.09 8.41 3.97
CA LYS A 68 -18.05 9.37 3.60
C LYS A 68 -16.79 9.09 4.42
N THR A 69 -15.72 8.70 3.74
CA THR A 69 -14.39 8.51 4.33
C THR A 69 -13.43 9.44 3.62
N THR A 70 -12.71 10.28 4.35
CA THR A 70 -11.87 11.32 3.77
C THR A 70 -10.44 11.27 4.30
N PHE A 71 -9.54 11.85 3.51
CA PHE A 71 -8.14 12.05 3.83
C PHE A 71 -7.74 13.46 3.42
N ALA A 72 -7.02 14.17 4.28
CA ALA A 72 -6.36 15.43 3.94
C ALA A 72 -5.01 15.48 4.64
N CYS A 73 -4.00 16.05 3.98
CA CYS A 73 -2.68 16.24 4.52
C CYS A 73 -2.29 17.71 4.40
N ASP A 74 -1.65 18.28 5.42
CA ASP A 74 -1.06 19.62 5.36
C ASP A 74 0.45 19.54 5.06
N GLU A 75 1.06 20.71 4.90
CA GLU A 75 2.48 20.88 4.58
C GLU A 75 3.42 20.32 5.67
N ASN A 76 2.94 20.17 6.90
CA ASN A 76 3.69 19.64 8.03
C ASN A 76 3.51 18.12 8.20
N GLY A 77 2.78 17.48 7.28
CA GLY A 77 2.46 16.06 7.36
C GLY A 77 1.35 15.72 8.35
N LYS A 78 0.62 16.72 8.89
CA LYS A 78 -0.57 16.45 9.69
C LYS A 78 -1.67 15.93 8.80
N VAL A 79 -2.14 14.73 9.12
CA VAL A 79 -3.24 14.07 8.43
C VAL A 79 -4.51 14.23 9.25
N THR A 80 -5.59 14.57 8.57
CA THR A 80 -6.93 14.69 9.15
C THR A 80 -7.96 14.08 8.20
N GLY A 81 -9.10 13.68 8.74
CA GLY A 81 -10.19 13.19 7.91
C GLY A 81 -11.35 12.64 8.73
N LYS A 82 -12.28 12.05 8.00
CA LYS A 82 -13.39 11.27 8.53
C LYS A 82 -13.17 9.80 8.16
N ALA A 83 -13.16 8.93 9.16
CA ALA A 83 -12.97 7.50 8.97
C ALA A 83 -14.32 6.77 8.94
N THR A 84 -15.25 7.24 8.11
CA THR A 84 -16.64 6.83 8.00
C THR A 84 -17.54 7.49 9.06
N LEU A 85 -17.44 7.12 10.32
CA LEU A 85 -18.23 7.72 11.44
C LEU A 85 -17.41 8.79 12.15
N ASN A 86 -16.23 8.42 12.56
CA ASN A 86 -15.38 9.21 13.43
C ASN A 86 -14.42 10.11 12.66
N ARG A 87 -14.10 11.26 13.24
CA ARG A 87 -12.99 12.08 12.77
C ARG A 87 -11.69 11.51 13.30
N TYR A 88 -10.64 11.58 12.49
CA TYR A 88 -9.31 11.18 12.89
C TYR A 88 -8.27 12.26 12.58
N SER A 89 -7.19 12.23 13.32
CA SER A 89 -5.97 12.96 13.01
C SER A 89 -4.74 12.16 13.39
N GLY A 90 -3.67 12.38 12.65
CA GLY A 90 -2.39 11.73 12.86
C GLY A 90 -1.29 12.54 12.20
N ILE A 91 -0.07 12.04 12.27
CA ILE A 91 1.08 12.64 11.59
C ILE A 91 1.74 11.57 10.74
N LEU A 92 1.85 11.84 9.46
CA LEU A 92 2.70 11.08 8.57
C LEU A 92 4.04 11.82 8.42
N LYS A 93 5.13 11.06 8.44
CA LYS A 93 6.45 11.55 8.09
C LYS A 93 6.92 10.84 6.84
N LEU A 94 7.21 11.60 5.79
CA LEU A 94 7.81 11.06 4.57
C LEU A 94 9.33 11.02 4.72
N GLN A 95 9.92 9.88 4.38
CA GLN A 95 11.35 9.74 4.17
C GLN A 95 11.74 10.27 2.79
N ASP A 96 13.03 10.52 2.54
CA ASP A 96 13.52 11.05 1.27
C ASP A 96 13.18 10.14 0.06
N ASP A 97 13.05 8.83 0.28
CA ASP A 97 12.66 7.83 -0.72
C ASP A 97 11.12 7.70 -0.87
N GLY A 98 10.34 8.55 -0.18
CA GLY A 98 8.88 8.55 -0.20
C GLY A 98 8.24 7.50 0.71
N GLU A 99 8.99 6.81 1.58
CA GLU A 99 8.40 5.92 2.56
C GLU A 99 7.67 6.69 3.65
N ILE A 100 6.44 6.24 3.97
CA ILE A 100 5.66 6.81 5.06
C ILE A 100 6.06 6.14 6.37
N VAL A 101 6.37 6.95 7.37
CA VAL A 101 6.43 6.55 8.76
C VAL A 101 5.24 7.19 9.48
N TRP A 102 4.27 6.37 9.86
CA TRP A 102 3.16 6.83 10.70
C TRP A 102 3.65 7.04 12.12
N ASN A 103 3.66 8.30 12.55
CA ASN A 103 4.14 8.65 13.89
C ASN A 103 2.95 8.64 14.86
N GLN A 104 2.88 7.60 15.68
CA GLN A 104 1.87 7.35 16.71
C GLN A 104 0.48 6.91 16.23
N ALA A 105 -0.31 6.38 17.17
CA ALA A 105 -1.70 6.03 16.94
C ALA A 105 -2.53 7.25 16.54
N PHE A 106 -3.43 7.07 15.58
CA PHE A 106 -4.39 8.11 15.25
C PHE A 106 -5.25 8.48 16.46
N ILE A 107 -5.41 9.78 16.67
CA ILE A 107 -6.41 10.29 17.59
C ILE A 107 -7.75 10.25 16.88
N MET A 108 -8.74 9.63 17.49
CA MET A 108 -10.09 9.50 16.90
C MET A 108 -11.17 9.88 17.90
N THR A 109 -12.27 10.45 17.40
CA THR A 109 -13.51 10.51 18.18
C THR A 109 -14.08 9.10 18.35
N ARG A 110 -15.01 8.91 19.27
CA ARG A 110 -15.60 7.59 19.59
C ARG A 110 -17.12 7.64 19.54
N MET A 111 -17.67 7.89 18.37
CA MET A 111 -19.11 7.79 18.15
C MET A 111 -19.46 6.36 17.72
N ALA A 112 -20.52 5.81 18.27
CA ALA A 112 -21.09 4.56 17.80
C ALA A 112 -22.08 4.84 16.66
N GLY A 113 -22.26 3.84 15.80
CA GLY A 113 -23.18 3.91 14.66
C GLY A 113 -23.58 2.52 14.16
N PRO A 114 -24.20 2.44 12.99
CA PRO A 114 -24.56 1.17 12.35
C PRO A 114 -23.33 0.25 12.23
N PRO A 115 -23.51 -1.08 12.46
CA PRO A 115 -22.39 -2.04 12.45
C PRO A 115 -21.55 -2.02 11.18
N GLU A 116 -22.19 -1.87 10.01
CA GLU A 116 -21.51 -1.82 8.71
C GLU A 116 -20.58 -0.60 8.58
N LEU A 117 -20.98 0.56 9.12
CA LEU A 117 -20.16 1.77 9.12
C LEU A 117 -19.00 1.65 10.13
N MET A 118 -19.24 1.02 11.28
CA MET A 118 -18.19 0.74 12.26
C MET A 118 -17.16 -0.28 11.71
N GLN A 119 -17.62 -1.28 10.96
CA GLN A 119 -16.73 -2.23 10.31
C GLN A 119 -15.88 -1.54 9.24
N GLN A 120 -16.48 -0.72 8.38
CA GLN A 120 -15.74 0.04 7.37
C GLN A 120 -14.71 0.98 8.00
N GLU A 121 -15.06 1.65 9.11
CA GLU A 121 -14.12 2.50 9.85
C GLU A 121 -12.93 1.70 10.36
N THR A 122 -13.17 0.51 10.91
CA THR A 122 -12.13 -0.40 11.39
C THR A 122 -11.23 -0.84 10.24
N ASP A 123 -11.82 -1.27 9.11
CA ASP A 123 -11.07 -1.71 7.94
C ASP A 123 -10.24 -0.56 7.34
N PHE A 124 -10.82 0.63 7.26
CA PHE A 124 -10.12 1.82 6.76
C PHE A 124 -8.92 2.19 7.64
N THR A 125 -9.12 2.27 8.95
CA THR A 125 -8.03 2.66 9.86
C THR A 125 -6.90 1.64 9.89
N GLN A 126 -7.21 0.36 9.85
CA GLN A 126 -6.22 -0.71 9.72
C GLN A 126 -5.49 -0.65 8.38
N ALA A 127 -6.22 -0.42 7.28
CA ALA A 127 -5.61 -0.26 5.95
C ALA A 127 -4.71 0.97 5.91
N LEU A 128 -5.14 2.10 6.47
CA LEU A 128 -4.37 3.35 6.45
C LEU A 128 -3.01 3.20 7.12
N ILE A 129 -2.94 2.59 8.31
CA ILE A 129 -1.66 2.38 9.01
C ILE A 129 -0.73 1.37 8.34
N GLN A 130 -1.26 0.50 7.48
CA GLN A 130 -0.45 -0.44 6.68
C GLN A 130 0.18 0.21 5.46
N THR A 131 -0.28 1.40 5.06
CA THR A 131 0.28 2.07 3.88
C THR A 131 1.67 2.62 4.17
N SER A 132 2.52 2.54 3.17
CA SER A 132 3.92 2.92 3.25
C SER A 132 4.36 3.87 2.13
N ARG A 133 3.55 4.07 1.09
CA ARG A 133 3.86 4.99 -0.02
C ARG A 133 2.60 5.66 -0.54
N ILE A 134 2.77 6.89 -1.03
CA ILE A 134 1.71 7.68 -1.66
C ILE A 134 2.05 7.89 -3.13
N TYR A 135 1.09 7.69 -4.01
CA TYR A 135 1.21 7.96 -5.44
C TYR A 135 0.08 8.87 -5.90
N LEU A 136 0.42 9.79 -6.80
CA LEU A 136 -0.56 10.63 -7.51
C LEU A 136 -0.59 10.20 -8.98
N LYS A 137 -1.79 9.82 -9.48
CA LYS A 137 -1.99 9.41 -10.88
C LYS A 137 -3.34 9.90 -11.38
N ALA A 138 -3.36 10.61 -12.50
CA ALA A 138 -4.59 11.07 -13.16
C ALA A 138 -5.58 11.73 -12.17
N SER A 139 -5.08 12.63 -11.30
CA SER A 139 -5.83 13.31 -10.25
C SER A 139 -6.46 12.39 -9.19
N LYS A 140 -5.99 11.16 -9.07
CA LYS A 140 -6.33 10.24 -7.99
C LYS A 140 -5.13 10.04 -7.06
N LEU A 141 -5.41 9.93 -5.78
CA LEU A 141 -4.41 9.65 -4.76
C LEU A 141 -4.47 8.16 -4.37
N PHE A 142 -3.32 7.52 -4.31
CA PHE A 142 -3.20 6.12 -3.91
C PHE A 142 -2.25 6.00 -2.73
N LEU A 143 -2.73 5.46 -1.63
CA LEU A 143 -1.91 5.05 -0.51
C LEU A 143 -1.76 3.53 -0.57
N LYS A 144 -0.52 3.05 -0.55
CA LYS A 144 -0.21 1.63 -0.81
C LYS A 144 0.73 1.06 0.23
N SER A 145 0.50 -0.19 0.65
CA SER A 145 1.44 -0.96 1.47
C SER A 145 2.67 -1.41 0.67
N ASN A 146 3.77 -1.74 1.35
CA ASN A 146 5.02 -2.16 0.70
C ASN A 146 4.85 -3.39 -0.20
N ASN A 147 4.08 -4.38 0.24
CA ASN A 147 3.81 -5.59 -0.53
C ASN A 147 2.68 -5.41 -1.57
N GLY A 148 2.00 -4.25 -1.56
CA GLY A 148 0.90 -3.93 -2.47
C GLY A 148 -0.41 -4.66 -2.20
N SER A 149 -0.53 -5.40 -1.09
CA SER A 149 -1.76 -6.09 -0.71
C SER A 149 -2.86 -5.14 -0.24
N THR A 150 -2.47 -3.97 0.27
CA THR A 150 -3.38 -2.92 0.75
C THR A 150 -3.23 -1.68 -0.12
N VAL A 151 -4.34 -1.19 -0.64
CA VAL A 151 -4.41 0.03 -1.47
C VAL A 151 -5.67 0.81 -1.10
N LEU A 152 -5.49 2.07 -0.78
CA LEU A 152 -6.57 3.05 -0.63
C LEU A 152 -6.52 4.00 -1.82
N GLU A 153 -7.59 4.05 -2.59
CA GLU A 153 -7.74 4.97 -3.72
C GLU A 153 -8.70 6.10 -3.34
N PHE A 154 -8.27 7.32 -3.60
CA PHE A 154 -9.04 8.51 -3.32
C PHE A 154 -9.19 9.37 -4.56
N ILE A 155 -10.30 10.12 -4.62
CA ILE A 155 -10.57 11.16 -5.61
C ILE A 155 -10.69 12.50 -4.89
N PRO A 156 -10.42 13.64 -5.56
CA PRO A 156 -10.66 14.95 -4.95
C PRO A 156 -12.12 15.09 -4.54
N ALA A 157 -12.36 15.58 -3.32
CA ALA A 157 -13.72 15.85 -2.85
C ALA A 157 -14.40 16.88 -3.75
N LYS A 158 -15.66 16.64 -4.09
CA LYS A 158 -16.47 17.62 -4.82
C LYS A 158 -16.73 18.80 -3.87
N LYS A 159 -16.43 20.01 -4.36
CA LYS A 159 -16.78 21.26 -3.69
C LYS A 159 -18.28 21.53 -3.78
#